data_5abf7a25b39744657c851c703357d59c
#
_entry.id   5abf7a25b39744657c851c703357d59c
#
_cell.length_a   1.000
_cell.length_b   1.000
_cell.length_c   1.000
_cell.angle_alpha   90.00
_cell.angle_beta   90.00
_cell.angle_gamma   90.00
#
_symmetry.space_group_name_H-M   'P 1'
#
loop_
_entity.id
_entity.type
_entity.pdbx_description
1 polymer ?
#
loop_
_entity_poly.entity_id
_entity_poly.type
_entity_poly.pdbx_seq_one_letter_code
_entity_poly.pdbx_strand_id
1 'polypeptide(L)'
;MRNGATLERAFLVEVRRSTKRRKTIEAYRKGDTIIVAIPARMSKREEERVVAEMVSKLSKDDLRLTSTELMSRALELNSLYLGGKATPLTVEWSSRMERIWGSCTIEERAIRLSNRLDDAPRYALDYILLHELVHLLVAGHGSDFKALLSVYPQLERAEGYLEGRQIRLDEDLIDFKESAGRVAPEISAGVPAEVEDVVEISANVKDVVEISAEVAT
;
A
#
# COMPACT_ATOMS: atom_id res chain seq x y z
N MET A 1 21.65 -20.72 -7.53
CA MET A 1 22.00 -19.39 -7.04
C MET A 1 21.89 -18.42 -8.19
N ARG A 2 20.80 -17.68 -8.29
CA ARG A 2 20.68 -16.52 -9.20
C ARG A 2 20.25 -15.35 -8.33
N ASN A 3 21.20 -14.45 -8.09
CA ASN A 3 20.98 -13.18 -7.44
C ASN A 3 19.97 -12.39 -8.27
N GLY A 4 18.79 -12.15 -7.72
CA GLY A 4 17.87 -11.14 -8.22
C GLY A 4 18.49 -9.77 -8.01
N ALA A 5 19.23 -9.28 -8.98
CA ALA A 5 19.63 -7.89 -9.03
C ALA A 5 18.35 -7.07 -9.17
N THR A 6 17.96 -6.37 -8.13
CA THR A 6 17.04 -5.24 -8.21
C THR A 6 17.69 -4.25 -9.17
N LEU A 7 17.20 -4.18 -10.41
CA LEU A 7 17.57 -3.14 -11.36
C LEU A 7 17.05 -1.83 -10.74
N GLU A 8 17.91 -1.11 -10.04
CA GLU A 8 17.71 0.30 -9.75
C GLU A 8 17.59 1.00 -11.11
N ARG A 9 16.35 1.32 -11.52
CA ARG A 9 16.13 2.18 -12.68
C ARG A 9 16.68 3.56 -12.35
N ALA A 10 17.86 3.86 -12.87
CA ALA A 10 18.42 5.20 -12.84
C ALA A 10 17.59 6.09 -13.80
N PHE A 11 16.82 7.00 -13.24
CA PHE A 11 16.10 8.00 -14.03
C PHE A 11 16.99 9.20 -14.32
N LEU A 12 16.90 9.73 -15.55
CA LEU A 12 17.42 11.04 -15.85
C LEU A 12 16.49 12.10 -15.25
N VAL A 13 17.05 13.07 -14.54
CA VAL A 13 16.27 14.16 -13.94
C VAL A 13 16.56 15.45 -14.68
N GLU A 14 15.54 16.07 -15.27
CA GLU A 14 15.61 17.37 -15.95
C GLU A 14 14.84 18.41 -15.13
N VAL A 15 15.54 19.45 -14.67
CA VAL A 15 14.93 20.56 -13.94
C VAL A 15 14.66 21.71 -14.89
N ARG A 16 13.39 22.12 -15.02
CA ARG A 16 12.94 23.22 -15.86
C ARG A 16 12.53 24.42 -15.01
N ARG A 17 13.27 25.52 -15.11
CA ARG A 17 12.96 26.80 -14.46
C ARG A 17 12.03 27.63 -15.32
N SER A 18 10.92 28.13 -14.74
CA SER A 18 9.93 28.94 -15.45
C SER A 18 9.67 30.27 -14.75
N THR A 19 9.80 31.36 -15.48
CA THR A 19 9.49 32.72 -15.02
C THR A 19 7.98 32.97 -14.88
N LYS A 20 7.17 32.20 -15.61
CA LYS A 20 5.70 32.23 -15.54
C LYS A 20 5.15 31.60 -14.25
N ARG A 21 5.88 30.70 -13.63
CA ARG A 21 5.50 30.05 -12.37
C ARG A 21 5.98 30.87 -11.18
N ARG A 22 5.07 31.22 -10.28
CA ARG A 22 5.42 31.98 -9.05
C ARG A 22 5.59 31.06 -7.82
N LYS A 23 4.72 30.05 -7.66
CA LYS A 23 4.70 29.14 -6.48
C LYS A 23 4.45 27.67 -6.84
N THR A 24 3.95 27.39 -8.05
CA THR A 24 3.57 26.04 -8.44
C THR A 24 4.78 25.22 -8.87
N ILE A 25 4.87 24.01 -8.35
CA ILE A 25 5.84 22.99 -8.73
C ILE A 25 5.05 21.88 -9.40
N GLU A 26 5.60 21.33 -10.46
CA GLU A 26 5.02 20.21 -11.19
C GLU A 26 6.13 19.24 -11.55
N ALA A 27 5.88 17.94 -11.34
CA ALA A 27 6.77 16.90 -11.80
C ALA A 27 5.99 15.87 -12.59
N TYR A 28 6.55 15.44 -13.70
CA TYR A 28 5.96 14.41 -14.55
C TYR A 28 7.04 13.61 -15.27
N ARG A 29 6.68 12.42 -15.69
CA ARG A 29 7.58 11.55 -16.43
C ARG A 29 7.38 11.67 -17.94
N LYS A 30 8.48 11.63 -18.67
CA LYS A 30 8.51 11.52 -20.13
C LYS A 30 9.57 10.49 -20.54
N GLY A 31 9.12 9.27 -20.82
CA GLY A 31 10.03 8.13 -21.05
C GLY A 31 10.86 7.82 -19.80
N ASP A 32 12.17 7.75 -19.92
CA ASP A 32 13.11 7.50 -18.82
C ASP A 32 13.58 8.78 -18.10
N THR A 33 12.95 9.92 -18.41
CA THR A 33 13.30 11.22 -17.82
C THR A 33 12.18 11.74 -16.92
N ILE A 34 12.53 12.10 -15.69
CA ILE A 34 11.66 12.84 -14.77
C ILE A 34 11.89 14.33 -14.99
N ILE A 35 10.85 15.04 -15.40
CA ILE A 35 10.90 16.50 -15.62
C ILE A 35 10.27 17.17 -14.40
N VAL A 36 11.05 18.03 -13.72
CA VAL A 36 10.59 18.82 -12.58
C VAL A 36 10.56 20.29 -12.96
N ALA A 37 9.37 20.88 -13.09
CA ALA A 37 9.17 22.28 -13.42
C ALA A 37 9.00 23.12 -12.15
N ILE A 38 9.91 24.07 -11.93
CA ILE A 38 9.99 24.93 -10.75
C ILE A 38 9.95 26.40 -11.08
N PRO A 39 9.60 27.30 -10.12
CA PRO A 39 9.75 28.74 -10.28
C PRO A 39 11.21 29.16 -10.53
N ALA A 40 11.44 30.08 -11.45
CA ALA A 40 12.80 30.55 -11.77
C ALA A 40 13.53 31.22 -10.58
N ARG A 41 12.78 31.75 -9.61
CA ARG A 41 13.31 32.45 -8.43
C ARG A 41 13.58 31.51 -7.24
N MET A 42 13.35 30.21 -7.39
CA MET A 42 13.59 29.24 -6.31
C MET A 42 15.08 29.18 -5.98
N SER A 43 15.41 29.17 -4.69
CA SER A 43 16.78 29.03 -4.23
C SER A 43 17.33 27.63 -4.56
N LYS A 44 18.65 27.51 -4.74
CA LYS A 44 19.28 26.23 -5.08
C LYS A 44 19.03 25.17 -4.02
N ARG A 45 19.08 25.53 -2.74
CA ARG A 45 18.83 24.62 -1.61
C ARG A 45 17.38 24.10 -1.61
N GLU A 46 16.43 24.98 -1.93
CA GLU A 46 15.01 24.60 -2.02
C GLU A 46 14.74 23.74 -3.26
N GLU A 47 15.37 24.05 -4.39
CA GLU A 47 15.34 23.24 -5.61
C GLU A 47 15.82 21.81 -5.34
N GLU A 48 17.00 21.65 -4.74
CA GLU A 48 17.56 20.32 -4.41
C GLU A 48 16.62 19.50 -3.55
N ARG A 49 16.03 20.11 -2.50
CA ARG A 49 15.06 19.45 -1.63
C ARG A 49 13.80 19.03 -2.38
N VAL A 50 13.22 19.96 -3.16
CA VAL A 50 11.98 19.73 -3.90
C VAL A 50 12.17 18.71 -5.02
N VAL A 51 13.29 18.80 -5.74
CA VAL A 51 13.61 17.84 -6.80
C VAL A 51 13.77 16.44 -6.22
N ALA A 52 14.50 16.29 -5.11
CA ALA A 52 14.66 15.00 -4.44
C ALA A 52 13.32 14.42 -3.98
N GLU A 53 12.45 15.25 -3.40
CA GLU A 53 11.10 14.86 -2.97
C GLU A 53 10.24 14.39 -4.15
N MET A 54 10.20 15.16 -5.24
CA MET A 54 9.40 14.85 -6.43
C MET A 54 9.92 13.61 -7.17
N VAL A 55 11.24 13.47 -7.28
CA VAL A 55 11.87 12.29 -7.87
C VAL A 55 11.57 11.06 -7.02
N SER A 56 11.72 11.15 -5.70
CA SER A 56 11.38 10.04 -4.79
C SER A 56 9.92 9.62 -4.93
N LYS A 57 8.99 10.57 -5.01
CA LYS A 57 7.56 10.30 -5.19
C LYS A 57 7.27 9.61 -6.52
N LEU A 58 7.79 10.13 -7.63
CA LEU A 58 7.57 9.54 -8.96
C LEU A 58 8.29 8.19 -9.13
N SER A 59 9.46 8.02 -8.51
CA SER A 59 10.17 6.73 -8.52
C SER A 59 9.43 5.66 -7.72
N LYS A 60 8.74 6.04 -6.64
CA LYS A 60 7.87 5.13 -5.88
C LYS A 60 6.65 4.70 -6.71
N ASP A 61 6.01 5.65 -7.41
CA ASP A 61 4.90 5.34 -8.31
C ASP A 61 5.31 4.35 -9.43
N ASP A 62 6.56 4.41 -9.90
CA ASP A 62 7.13 3.49 -10.91
C ASP A 62 7.49 2.10 -10.37
N LEU A 63 7.84 2.01 -9.09
CA LEU A 63 8.09 0.73 -8.41
C LEU A 63 6.79 0.04 -8.00
N ARG A 64 5.72 0.80 -7.96
CA ARG A 64 4.39 0.31 -7.67
C ARG A 64 3.87 -0.51 -8.84
N LEU A 65 3.36 -1.69 -8.54
CA LEU A 65 2.68 -2.50 -9.55
C LEU A 65 1.45 -1.76 -10.09
N THR A 66 1.30 -1.76 -11.40
CA THR A 66 0.04 -1.36 -12.06
C THR A 66 -1.07 -2.34 -11.70
N SER A 67 -2.33 -1.97 -11.91
CA SER A 67 -3.47 -2.89 -11.70
C SER A 67 -3.35 -4.17 -12.53
N THR A 68 -2.79 -4.08 -13.73
CA THR A 68 -2.53 -5.25 -14.59
C THR A 68 -1.45 -6.17 -13.99
N GLU A 69 -0.39 -5.60 -13.44
CA GLU A 69 0.68 -6.38 -12.78
C GLU A 69 0.21 -6.96 -11.45
N LEU A 70 -0.62 -6.23 -10.68
CA LEU A 70 -1.28 -6.76 -9.48
C LEU A 70 -2.17 -7.96 -9.81
N MET A 71 -2.99 -7.85 -10.87
CA MET A 71 -3.83 -8.95 -11.33
C MET A 71 -2.97 -10.15 -11.73
N SER A 72 -1.91 -9.94 -12.52
CA SER A 72 -1.00 -11.01 -12.93
C SER A 72 -0.36 -11.68 -11.72
N ARG A 73 0.06 -10.89 -10.72
CA ARG A 73 0.64 -11.40 -9.49
C ARG A 73 -0.38 -12.17 -8.64
N ALA A 74 -1.60 -11.68 -8.53
CA ALA A 74 -2.68 -12.38 -7.84
C ALA A 74 -2.97 -13.75 -8.46
N LEU A 75 -3.04 -13.83 -9.80
CA LEU A 75 -3.24 -15.09 -10.51
C LEU A 75 -2.06 -16.06 -10.33
N GLU A 76 -0.82 -15.56 -10.29
CA GLU A 76 0.36 -16.37 -10.00
C GLU A 76 0.30 -16.96 -8.58
N LEU A 77 0.01 -16.14 -7.56
CA LEU A 77 -0.14 -16.58 -6.17
C LEU A 77 -1.29 -17.59 -6.01
N ASN A 78 -2.43 -17.31 -6.66
CA ASN A 78 -3.56 -18.21 -6.71
C ASN A 78 -3.18 -19.59 -7.29
N SER A 79 -2.43 -19.60 -8.39
CA SER A 79 -1.95 -20.85 -8.98
C SER A 79 -0.99 -21.60 -8.08
N LEU A 80 -0.04 -20.88 -7.45
CA LEU A 80 1.01 -21.47 -6.62
C LEU A 80 0.47 -22.04 -5.30
N TYR A 81 -0.43 -21.31 -4.64
CA TYR A 81 -0.83 -21.61 -3.27
C TYR A 81 -2.27 -22.08 -3.11
N LEU A 82 -3.18 -21.69 -4.02
CA LEU A 82 -4.62 -22.00 -3.91
C LEU A 82 -5.13 -22.91 -5.04
N GLY A 83 -4.22 -23.45 -5.85
CA GLY A 83 -4.57 -24.39 -6.94
C GLY A 83 -5.48 -23.75 -8.00
N GLY A 84 -5.40 -22.43 -8.20
CA GLY A 84 -6.18 -21.70 -9.17
C GLY A 84 -7.66 -21.47 -8.80
N LYS A 85 -8.08 -21.76 -7.57
CA LYS A 85 -9.49 -21.73 -7.15
C LYS A 85 -10.01 -20.32 -6.89
N ALA A 86 -9.16 -19.40 -6.41
CA ALA A 86 -9.52 -18.02 -6.14
C ALA A 86 -9.36 -17.17 -7.41
N THR A 87 -10.45 -16.81 -8.05
CA THR A 87 -10.40 -16.08 -9.33
C THR A 87 -10.95 -14.66 -9.16
N PRO A 88 -10.11 -13.66 -8.83
CA PRO A 88 -10.54 -12.28 -8.76
C PRO A 88 -10.95 -11.76 -10.15
N LEU A 89 -11.90 -10.82 -10.20
CA LEU A 89 -12.24 -10.08 -11.40
C LEU A 89 -11.46 -8.78 -11.51
N THR A 90 -11.19 -8.13 -10.37
CA THR A 90 -10.38 -6.91 -10.31
C THR A 90 -9.41 -6.97 -9.14
N VAL A 91 -8.22 -6.40 -9.35
CA VAL A 91 -7.23 -6.17 -8.28
C VAL A 91 -6.68 -4.77 -8.47
N GLU A 92 -6.96 -3.88 -7.52
CA GLU A 92 -6.68 -2.46 -7.66
C GLU A 92 -6.09 -1.86 -6.39
N TRP A 93 -5.39 -0.74 -6.55
CA TRP A 93 -4.97 0.10 -5.44
C TRP A 93 -6.09 1.00 -4.96
N SER A 94 -6.13 1.26 -3.66
CA SER A 94 -7.07 2.19 -3.04
C SER A 94 -6.34 3.21 -2.17
N SER A 95 -6.63 4.49 -2.39
CA SER A 95 -6.17 5.59 -1.54
C SER A 95 -7.07 5.83 -0.32
N ARG A 96 -8.21 5.14 -0.24
CA ARG A 96 -9.21 5.35 0.82
C ARG A 96 -8.97 4.48 2.05
N MET A 97 -8.04 3.54 1.99
CA MET A 97 -7.74 2.60 3.07
C MET A 97 -6.67 3.16 4.00
N GLU A 98 -7.08 3.76 5.11
CA GLU A 98 -6.15 4.34 6.09
C GLU A 98 -5.77 3.37 7.21
N ARG A 99 -6.65 2.41 7.55
CA ARG A 99 -6.48 1.49 8.69
C ARG A 99 -6.30 0.03 8.32
N ILE A 100 -6.66 -0.36 7.12
CA ILE A 100 -6.58 -1.72 6.62
C ILE A 100 -5.58 -1.81 5.46
N TRP A 101 -4.98 -2.97 5.27
CA TRP A 101 -3.99 -3.21 4.23
C TRP A 101 -4.60 -3.68 2.91
N GLY A 102 -5.75 -4.38 2.99
CA GLY A 102 -6.49 -4.88 1.85
C GLY A 102 -7.97 -5.04 2.16
N SER A 103 -8.77 -5.31 1.15
CA SER A 103 -10.17 -5.73 1.27
C SER A 103 -10.58 -6.58 0.09
N CYS A 104 -11.47 -7.54 0.34
CA CYS A 104 -12.08 -8.38 -0.66
C CYS A 104 -13.61 -8.22 -0.63
N THR A 105 -14.21 -7.84 -1.76
CA THR A 105 -15.66 -7.90 -1.97
C THR A 105 -15.98 -9.18 -2.71
N ILE A 106 -16.56 -10.15 -2.00
CA ILE A 106 -16.76 -11.52 -2.50
C ILE A 106 -17.72 -11.53 -3.70
N GLU A 107 -18.82 -10.81 -3.62
CA GLU A 107 -19.85 -10.74 -4.67
C GLU A 107 -19.31 -10.17 -5.96
N GLU A 108 -18.50 -9.12 -5.88
CA GLU A 108 -17.86 -8.49 -7.03
C GLU A 108 -16.57 -9.18 -7.43
N ARG A 109 -16.05 -10.09 -6.61
CA ARG A 109 -14.73 -10.72 -6.75
C ARG A 109 -13.64 -9.67 -6.95
N ALA A 110 -13.77 -8.57 -6.23
CA ALA A 110 -12.90 -7.40 -6.30
C ALA A 110 -11.97 -7.34 -5.08
N ILE A 111 -10.68 -7.22 -5.35
CA ILE A 111 -9.64 -7.04 -4.34
C ILE A 111 -9.11 -5.62 -4.44
N ARG A 112 -9.02 -4.95 -3.31
CA ARG A 112 -8.41 -3.62 -3.20
C ARG A 112 -7.27 -3.66 -2.20
N LEU A 113 -6.16 -3.05 -2.55
CA LEU A 113 -4.96 -2.95 -1.71
C LEU A 113 -4.71 -1.50 -1.32
N SER A 114 -4.34 -1.25 -0.08
CA SER A 114 -3.99 0.08 0.38
C SER A 114 -2.77 0.63 -0.35
N ASN A 115 -2.83 1.90 -0.77
CA ASN A 115 -1.67 2.64 -1.31
C ASN A 115 -0.50 2.67 -0.33
N ARG A 116 -0.73 2.41 0.95
CA ARG A 116 0.31 2.30 1.98
C ARG A 116 1.27 1.12 1.78
N LEU A 117 0.92 0.19 0.88
CA LEU A 117 1.77 -0.96 0.50
C LEU A 117 2.61 -0.69 -0.75
N ASP A 118 2.58 0.51 -1.33
CA ASP A 118 3.26 0.83 -2.59
C ASP A 118 4.78 0.67 -2.52
N ASP A 119 5.38 0.94 -1.36
CA ASP A 119 6.80 0.78 -1.05
C ASP A 119 7.10 -0.46 -0.18
N ALA A 120 6.10 -1.32 0.06
CA ALA A 120 6.28 -2.53 0.84
C ALA A 120 7.16 -3.56 0.12
N PRO A 121 7.97 -4.34 0.86
CA PRO A 121 8.69 -5.46 0.27
C PRO A 121 7.71 -6.44 -0.38
N ARG A 122 8.15 -7.06 -1.50
CA ARG A 122 7.31 -7.96 -2.27
C ARG A 122 6.66 -9.06 -1.42
N TYR A 123 7.37 -9.63 -0.46
CA TYR A 123 6.81 -10.68 0.39
C TYR A 123 5.64 -10.20 1.26
N ALA A 124 5.63 -8.93 1.67
CA ALA A 124 4.52 -8.38 2.45
C ALA A 124 3.30 -8.05 1.55
N LEU A 125 3.54 -7.53 0.34
CA LEU A 125 2.50 -7.32 -0.66
C LEU A 125 1.87 -8.65 -1.09
N ASP A 126 2.69 -9.66 -1.38
CA ASP A 126 2.23 -10.99 -1.78
C ASP A 126 1.39 -11.66 -0.69
N TYR A 127 1.76 -11.48 0.58
CA TYR A 127 1.00 -11.96 1.73
C TYR A 127 -0.40 -11.33 1.77
N ILE A 128 -0.52 -10.01 1.65
CA ILE A 128 -1.83 -9.34 1.64
C ILE A 128 -2.64 -9.75 0.41
N LEU A 129 -2.03 -9.84 -0.78
CA LEU A 129 -2.72 -10.37 -1.96
C LEU A 129 -3.25 -11.78 -1.75
N LEU A 130 -2.46 -12.67 -1.17
CA LEU A 130 -2.87 -14.05 -0.87
C LEU A 130 -3.99 -14.07 0.17
N HIS A 131 -3.91 -13.22 1.21
CA HIS A 131 -4.94 -13.06 2.23
C HIS A 131 -6.29 -12.70 1.59
N GLU A 132 -6.31 -11.71 0.71
CA GLU A 132 -7.53 -11.28 0.02
C GLU A 132 -8.04 -12.34 -0.97
N LEU A 133 -7.15 -13.10 -1.60
CA LEU A 133 -7.51 -14.23 -2.45
C LEU A 133 -8.17 -15.37 -1.64
N VAL A 134 -7.71 -15.63 -0.42
CA VAL A 134 -8.32 -16.65 0.45
C VAL A 134 -9.74 -16.26 0.82
N HIS A 135 -10.04 -14.97 0.99
CA HIS A 135 -11.40 -14.51 1.24
C HIS A 135 -12.39 -14.77 0.10
N LEU A 136 -11.92 -14.94 -1.13
CA LEU A 136 -12.78 -15.42 -2.23
C LEU A 136 -13.21 -16.87 -2.09
N LEU A 137 -12.55 -17.64 -1.20
CA LEU A 137 -12.82 -19.06 -0.98
C LEU A 137 -13.48 -19.32 0.37
N VAL A 138 -13.09 -18.56 1.40
CA VAL A 138 -13.51 -18.79 2.80
C VAL A 138 -13.84 -17.44 3.44
N ALA A 139 -15.04 -17.33 3.97
CA ALA A 139 -15.45 -16.15 4.75
C ALA A 139 -14.86 -16.22 6.17
N GLY A 140 -14.40 -15.07 6.66
CA GLY A 140 -13.83 -14.96 8.01
C GLY A 140 -12.42 -15.57 8.14
N HIS A 141 -11.86 -15.55 9.36
CA HIS A 141 -10.48 -15.96 9.66
C HIS A 141 -10.39 -17.23 10.50
N GLY A 142 -11.31 -18.17 10.29
CA GLY A 142 -11.35 -19.44 10.99
C GLY A 142 -10.20 -20.41 10.63
N SER A 143 -10.29 -21.66 11.07
CA SER A 143 -9.28 -22.70 10.84
C SER A 143 -8.96 -22.92 9.36
N ASP A 144 -9.97 -22.91 8.50
CA ASP A 144 -9.82 -23.16 7.07
C ASP A 144 -9.08 -22.01 6.37
N PHE A 145 -9.39 -20.77 6.77
CA PHE A 145 -8.66 -19.58 6.32
C PHE A 145 -7.17 -19.67 6.69
N LYS A 146 -6.90 -19.94 7.98
CA LYS A 146 -5.54 -20.09 8.50
C LYS A 146 -4.77 -21.21 7.79
N ALA A 147 -5.40 -22.34 7.55
CA ALA A 147 -4.80 -23.46 6.84
C ALA A 147 -4.42 -23.10 5.40
N LEU A 148 -5.27 -22.36 4.68
CA LEU A 148 -4.98 -21.89 3.32
C LEU A 148 -3.86 -20.85 3.30
N LEU A 149 -3.77 -19.97 4.29
CA LEU A 149 -2.76 -18.93 4.35
C LEU A 149 -1.40 -19.44 4.84
N SER A 150 -1.38 -20.46 5.70
CA SER A 150 -0.16 -21.05 6.29
C SER A 150 0.80 -21.67 5.28
N VAL A 151 0.34 -21.96 4.05
CA VAL A 151 1.20 -22.44 2.97
C VAL A 151 2.16 -21.39 2.43
N TYR A 152 1.98 -20.11 2.82
CA TYR A 152 2.85 -19.03 2.38
C TYR A 152 4.20 -19.06 3.11
N PRO A 153 5.34 -19.27 2.42
CA PRO A 153 6.63 -19.52 3.09
C PRO A 153 7.19 -18.33 3.87
N GLN A 154 6.68 -17.11 3.64
CA GLN A 154 7.16 -15.89 4.29
C GLN A 154 6.09 -15.28 5.19
N LEU A 155 5.14 -16.09 5.66
CA LEU A 155 4.02 -15.68 6.52
C LEU A 155 4.50 -14.82 7.70
N GLU A 156 5.26 -15.42 8.61
CA GLU A 156 5.74 -14.76 9.84
C GLU A 156 6.52 -13.47 9.56
N ARG A 157 7.34 -13.50 8.51
CA ARG A 157 8.11 -12.32 8.11
C ARG A 157 7.22 -11.19 7.61
N ALA A 158 6.18 -11.52 6.85
CA ALA A 158 5.22 -10.55 6.33
C ALA A 158 4.39 -9.93 7.44
N GLU A 159 3.89 -10.75 8.35
CA GLU A 159 3.15 -10.31 9.53
C GLU A 159 3.98 -9.38 10.40
N GLY A 160 5.20 -9.75 10.77
CA GLY A 160 6.08 -8.90 11.57
C GLY A 160 6.42 -7.56 10.88
N TYR A 161 6.58 -7.55 9.55
CA TYR A 161 6.77 -6.31 8.80
C TYR A 161 5.55 -5.39 8.86
N LEU A 162 4.37 -5.96 8.64
CA LEU A 162 3.11 -5.20 8.63
C LEU A 162 2.75 -4.66 10.02
N GLU A 163 2.97 -5.46 11.06
CA GLU A 163 2.80 -5.05 12.44
C GLU A 163 3.70 -3.86 12.79
N GLY A 164 5.01 -3.97 12.53
CA GLY A 164 5.95 -2.87 12.80
C GLY A 164 5.66 -1.62 11.97
N ARG A 165 5.06 -1.78 10.79
CA ARG A 165 4.63 -0.65 9.95
C ARG A 165 3.37 0.00 10.48
N GLN A 166 2.42 -0.77 11.01
CA GLN A 166 1.18 -0.26 11.61
C GLN A 166 1.47 0.56 12.86
N ILE A 167 2.34 0.08 13.74
CA ILE A 167 2.73 0.79 14.96
C ILE A 167 3.29 2.18 14.63
N ARG A 168 4.20 2.29 13.65
CA ARG A 168 4.77 3.58 13.23
C ARG A 168 3.71 4.55 12.71
N LEU A 169 2.75 4.06 11.94
CA LEU A 169 1.67 4.89 11.41
C LEU A 169 0.72 5.39 12.51
N ASP A 170 0.50 4.57 13.52
CA ASP A 170 -0.32 4.96 14.67
C ASP A 170 0.43 6.01 15.53
N GLU A 171 1.74 5.91 15.70
CA GLU A 171 2.60 6.92 16.35
C GLU A 171 2.58 8.25 15.59
N ASP A 172 2.77 8.22 14.26
CA ASP A 172 2.73 9.43 13.42
C ASP A 172 1.36 10.14 13.50
N LEU A 173 0.26 9.36 13.60
CA LEU A 173 -1.09 9.90 13.78
C LEU A 173 -1.31 10.54 15.16
N ILE A 174 -0.69 10.02 16.20
CA ILE A 174 -0.75 10.58 17.56
C ILE A 174 -0.01 11.90 17.59
N ASP A 175 1.23 11.95 17.09
CA ASP A 175 2.05 13.15 17.02
C ASP A 175 1.38 14.25 16.18
N PHE A 176 0.73 13.87 15.06
CA PHE A 176 -0.04 14.82 14.23
C PHE A 176 -1.23 15.39 15.00
N LYS A 177 -1.99 14.57 15.72
CA LYS A 177 -3.14 15.03 16.53
C LYS A 177 -2.72 15.93 17.67
N GLU A 178 -1.62 15.64 18.34
CA GLU A 178 -1.08 16.48 19.41
C GLU A 178 -0.55 17.82 18.88
N SER A 179 0.07 17.83 17.71
CA SER A 179 0.53 19.06 17.05
C SER A 179 -0.62 19.89 16.49
N ALA A 180 -1.68 19.26 15.97
CA ALA A 180 -2.87 19.92 15.44
C ALA A 180 -3.82 20.42 16.52
N GLY A 181 -3.83 19.79 17.70
CA GLY A 181 -4.66 20.20 18.85
C GLY A 181 -4.29 21.55 19.47
N ARG A 182 -3.23 22.22 18.98
CA ARG A 182 -2.88 23.60 19.36
C ARG A 182 -3.53 24.67 18.50
N VAL A 183 -4.33 24.32 17.49
CA VAL A 183 -5.07 25.26 16.65
C VAL A 183 -6.47 24.70 16.39
N ALA A 184 -7.43 25.05 17.24
CA ALA A 184 -8.83 24.82 16.93
C ALA A 184 -9.41 26.05 16.21
N PRO A 185 -10.37 25.88 15.27
CA PRO A 185 -11.76 26.06 15.65
C PRO A 185 -12.70 24.95 15.16
N GLU A 186 -13.76 24.77 15.93
CA GLU A 186 -14.91 23.90 15.70
C GLU A 186 -15.53 24.13 14.33
N ILE A 187 -15.75 23.05 13.55
CA ILE A 187 -16.78 23.01 12.51
C ILE A 187 -17.60 21.75 12.72
N SER A 188 -18.80 21.97 13.24
CA SER A 188 -19.91 21.04 13.26
C SER A 188 -20.48 20.88 11.87
N ALA A 189 -20.71 19.65 11.40
CA ALA A 189 -21.95 19.21 10.77
C ALA A 189 -21.78 17.96 9.87
N GLY A 190 -22.50 16.90 10.20
CA GLY A 190 -23.32 16.15 9.25
C GLY A 190 -22.65 15.13 8.35
N VAL A 191 -22.59 13.87 8.79
CA VAL A 191 -22.36 12.71 7.92
C VAL A 191 -23.65 11.91 7.84
N PRO A 192 -24.22 11.63 6.65
CA PRO A 192 -25.30 10.67 6.52
C PRO A 192 -24.75 9.24 6.54
N ALA A 193 -25.41 8.41 7.33
CA ALA A 193 -25.25 6.97 7.35
C ALA A 193 -25.85 6.37 6.08
N GLU A 194 -25.14 5.42 5.48
CA GLU A 194 -25.62 4.21 4.82
C GLU A 194 -24.51 3.67 3.93
N VAL A 195 -23.82 2.64 4.39
CA VAL A 195 -23.02 1.76 3.53
C VAL A 195 -23.26 0.33 4.03
N GLU A 196 -24.04 -0.41 3.25
CA GLU A 196 -24.32 -1.81 3.45
C GLU A 196 -23.09 -2.67 3.10
N ASP A 197 -22.82 -3.68 3.94
CA ASP A 197 -22.05 -4.89 3.76
C ASP A 197 -20.68 -4.80 3.01
N VAL A 198 -19.77 -4.04 3.57
CA VAL A 198 -18.33 -4.29 3.38
C VAL A 198 -17.86 -5.17 4.53
N VAL A 199 -17.34 -6.37 4.22
CA VAL A 199 -16.60 -7.15 5.22
C VAL A 199 -15.32 -6.37 5.51
N GLU A 200 -15.42 -5.50 6.50
CA GLU A 200 -14.31 -4.68 6.98
C GLU A 200 -13.34 -5.59 7.72
N ILE A 201 -12.19 -5.86 7.11
CA ILE A 201 -11.07 -6.46 7.83
C ILE A 201 -10.41 -5.32 8.61
N SER A 202 -10.91 -5.08 9.80
CA SER A 202 -10.12 -4.45 10.82
C SER A 202 -8.99 -5.42 11.15
N ALA A 203 -7.79 -5.13 10.68
CA ALA A 203 -6.59 -5.80 11.14
C ALA A 203 -6.39 -5.41 12.61
N ASN A 204 -7.12 -6.07 13.49
CA ASN A 204 -6.82 -6.06 14.89
C ASN A 204 -5.61 -6.98 15.03
N VAL A 205 -4.43 -6.39 15.12
CA VAL A 205 -3.14 -7.07 15.30
C VAL A 205 -3.18 -8.06 16.49
N LYS A 206 -4.08 -7.87 17.44
CA LYS A 206 -4.29 -8.80 18.55
C LYS A 206 -4.83 -10.16 18.11
N ASP A 207 -5.63 -10.22 17.05
CA ASP A 207 -6.16 -11.51 16.56
C ASP A 207 -5.10 -12.31 15.81
N VAL A 208 -4.03 -11.66 15.33
CA VAL A 208 -2.89 -12.32 14.67
C VAL A 208 -1.89 -12.87 15.68
N VAL A 209 -1.73 -12.23 16.84
CA VAL A 209 -0.75 -12.60 17.87
C VAL A 209 -1.25 -13.74 18.77
N GLU A 210 -2.55 -13.87 19.01
CA GLU A 210 -3.09 -14.98 19.83
C GLU A 210 -2.97 -16.37 19.19
N ILE A 211 -2.68 -16.44 17.90
CA ILE A 211 -2.58 -17.71 17.16
C ILE A 211 -1.27 -18.47 17.43
N SER A 212 -0.21 -17.78 17.83
CA SER A 212 1.10 -18.41 18.05
C SER A 212 1.23 -19.11 19.42
N ALA A 213 0.28 -18.93 20.32
CA ALA A 213 0.36 -19.48 21.68
C ALA A 213 -0.38 -20.82 21.88
N GLU A 214 -1.24 -21.25 20.98
CA GLU A 214 -2.08 -22.46 21.16
C GLU A 214 -1.59 -23.74 20.45
N VAL A 215 -0.49 -23.68 19.71
CA VAL A 215 0.07 -24.86 18.99
C VAL A 215 1.21 -25.56 19.74
N ALA A 216 1.53 -25.13 20.97
CA ALA A 216 2.55 -25.76 21.80
C ALA A 216 1.96 -26.41 23.09
N THR A 217 1.06 -27.37 22.90
CA THR A 217 0.74 -28.38 23.96
C THR A 217 0.31 -29.68 23.31
#